data_5557f138a900762a89d0d5aafae56c5a
#
_entry.id   5557f138a900762a89d0d5aafae56c5a
#
_cell.length_a   1.000
_cell.length_b   1.000
_cell.length_c   1.000
_cell.angle_alpha   90.00
_cell.angle_beta   90.00
_cell.angle_gamma   90.00
#
_symmetry.space_group_name_H-M   'P 1'
#
loop_
_entity.id
_entity.type
_entity.pdbx_description
1 polymer ?
#
loop_
_entity_poly.entity_id
_entity_poly.type
_entity_poly.pdbx_seq_one_letter_code
_entity_poly.pdbx_strand_id
1 'polypeptide(L)'
;MAALPAAVGTVAILYSNLANMFAMGKFRYANKGVEVHPYKPWSDTTPNAEEHFRAYKAFENGMEWTVLAVPALWLYVLYTPAVPHVGKFLPWTGALLAAAFAYYNTKYLEGYAQSVEARLPPFKARTNALMVLFTGALASMAASFLTTIGIVKMITPKVCERM
;
A
#
# COMPACT_ATOMS: atom_id res chain seq x y z
N MET A 1 -17.50 -9.67 10.38
CA MET A 1 -17.62 -8.77 9.21
C MET A 1 -16.41 -7.82 9.03
N ALA A 2 -15.61 -7.55 10.06
CA ALA A 2 -14.44 -6.64 9.96
C ALA A 2 -13.33 -7.12 8.99
N ALA A 3 -13.20 -8.43 8.79
CA ALA A 3 -12.16 -8.97 7.90
C ALA A 3 -12.40 -8.73 6.39
N LEU A 4 -13.65 -8.50 5.97
CA LEU A 4 -13.95 -8.34 4.54
C LEU A 4 -13.29 -7.12 3.92
N PRO A 5 -13.33 -5.89 4.50
CA PRO A 5 -12.61 -4.74 3.94
C PRO A 5 -11.09 -4.98 3.86
N ALA A 6 -10.49 -5.62 4.87
CA ALA A 6 -9.08 -5.96 4.85
C ALA A 6 -8.74 -6.95 3.74
N ALA A 7 -9.57 -7.98 3.56
CA ALA A 7 -9.39 -8.96 2.49
C ALA A 7 -9.48 -8.30 1.11
N VAL A 8 -10.49 -7.45 0.87
CA VAL A 8 -10.65 -6.71 -0.39
C VAL A 8 -9.44 -5.83 -0.68
N GLY A 9 -8.99 -5.05 0.32
CA GLY A 9 -7.80 -4.22 0.16
C GLY A 9 -6.52 -5.03 -0.07
N THR A 10 -6.36 -6.15 0.62
CA THR A 10 -5.21 -7.06 0.42
C THR A 10 -5.19 -7.62 -0.99
N VAL A 11 -6.35 -8.08 -1.50
CA VAL A 11 -6.46 -8.57 -2.89
C VAL A 11 -6.06 -7.48 -3.89
N ALA A 12 -6.51 -6.23 -3.68
CA ALA A 12 -6.14 -5.12 -4.56
C ALA A 12 -4.62 -4.88 -4.58
N ILE A 13 -3.97 -4.88 -3.42
CA ILE A 13 -2.51 -4.71 -3.29
C ILE A 13 -1.78 -5.87 -3.98
N LEU A 14 -2.16 -7.11 -3.71
CA LEU A 14 -1.52 -8.29 -4.30
C LEU A 14 -1.74 -8.35 -5.81
N TYR A 15 -2.92 -7.96 -6.29
CA TYR A 15 -3.21 -7.87 -7.72
C TYR A 15 -2.32 -6.85 -8.42
N SER A 16 -2.06 -5.68 -7.82
CA SER A 16 -1.13 -4.70 -8.39
C SER A 16 0.29 -5.25 -8.54
N ASN A 17 0.76 -6.03 -7.57
CA ASN A 17 2.08 -6.68 -7.66
C ASN A 17 2.11 -7.77 -8.72
N LEU A 18 1.05 -8.55 -8.84
CA LEU A 18 0.92 -9.57 -9.89
C LEU A 18 0.94 -8.91 -11.28
N ALA A 19 0.21 -7.82 -11.48
CA ALA A 19 0.24 -7.04 -12.71
C ALA A 19 1.64 -6.51 -13.04
N ASN A 20 2.36 -6.01 -12.03
CA ASN A 20 3.73 -5.55 -12.16
C ASN A 20 4.71 -6.70 -12.50
N MET A 21 4.51 -7.87 -11.91
CA MET A 21 5.27 -9.08 -12.21
C MET A 21 5.07 -9.52 -13.67
N PHE A 22 3.85 -9.50 -14.16
CA PHE A 22 3.56 -9.82 -15.56
C PHE A 22 4.16 -8.80 -16.53
N ALA A 23 4.12 -7.50 -16.20
CA ALA A 23 4.75 -6.47 -17.01
C ALA A 23 6.27 -6.72 -17.12
N MET A 24 6.93 -7.04 -15.99
CA MET A 24 8.34 -7.42 -16.00
C MET A 24 8.60 -8.73 -16.76
N GLY A 25 7.70 -9.72 -16.63
CA GLY A 25 7.79 -10.99 -17.35
C GLY A 25 7.73 -10.82 -18.87
N LYS A 26 6.83 -9.97 -19.37
CA LYS A 26 6.76 -9.60 -20.79
C LYS A 26 8.08 -9.02 -21.30
N PHE A 27 8.70 -8.18 -20.49
CA PHE A 27 9.98 -7.57 -20.80
C PHE A 27 11.09 -8.62 -20.93
N ARG A 28 11.18 -9.55 -19.97
CA ARG A 28 12.13 -10.68 -20.04
C ARG A 28 11.90 -11.56 -21.25
N TYR A 29 10.63 -11.83 -21.57
CA TYR A 29 10.29 -12.65 -22.71
C TYR A 29 10.66 -12.00 -24.06
N ALA A 30 10.47 -10.69 -24.17
CA ALA A 30 10.85 -9.93 -25.37
C ALA A 30 12.37 -9.91 -25.61
N ASN A 31 13.16 -10.02 -24.52
CA ASN A 31 14.62 -9.99 -24.54
C ASN A 31 15.23 -11.39 -24.30
N LYS A 32 14.65 -12.45 -24.88
CA LYS A 32 15.13 -13.82 -24.74
C LYS A 32 16.62 -13.92 -25.13
N GLY A 33 17.39 -14.59 -24.27
CA GLY A 33 18.81 -14.84 -24.49
C GLY A 33 19.72 -13.80 -23.84
N VAL A 34 19.18 -12.73 -23.25
CA VAL A 34 19.94 -11.79 -22.44
C VAL A 34 19.91 -12.25 -21.00
N GLU A 35 21.02 -12.72 -20.47
CA GLU A 35 21.17 -13.00 -19.04
C GLU A 35 21.23 -11.67 -18.29
N VAL A 36 20.07 -11.21 -17.83
CA VAL A 36 20.01 -10.00 -16.99
C VAL A 36 20.12 -10.42 -15.54
N HIS A 37 21.32 -10.31 -15.00
CA HIS A 37 21.55 -10.53 -13.59
C HIS A 37 21.14 -9.26 -12.81
N PRO A 38 20.24 -9.33 -11.83
CA PRO A 38 19.73 -8.15 -11.13
C PRO A 38 20.78 -7.35 -10.40
N TYR A 39 21.92 -7.96 -10.08
CA TYR A 39 23.02 -7.35 -9.33
C TYR A 39 24.30 -7.09 -10.14
N LYS A 40 24.33 -7.43 -11.42
CA LYS A 40 25.48 -7.09 -12.26
C LYS A 40 25.30 -5.69 -12.83
N PRO A 41 26.33 -4.84 -12.76
CA PRO A 41 26.34 -3.61 -13.51
C PRO A 41 26.21 -3.95 -15.00
N TRP A 42 25.43 -3.17 -15.70
CA TRP A 42 25.09 -3.33 -17.11
C TRP A 42 26.36 -3.39 -17.95
N SER A 43 26.43 -4.33 -18.87
CA SER A 43 27.35 -4.19 -19.98
C SER A 43 26.66 -3.32 -21.02
N ASP A 44 27.36 -2.32 -21.54
CA ASP A 44 26.88 -1.46 -22.63
C ASP A 44 26.47 -2.23 -23.89
N THR A 45 26.74 -3.53 -23.92
CA THR A 45 26.43 -4.45 -25.02
C THR A 45 25.06 -5.12 -24.91
N THR A 46 24.33 -4.94 -23.78
CA THR A 46 23.04 -5.58 -23.58
C THR A 46 21.91 -4.69 -24.12
N PRO A 47 21.20 -5.07 -25.19
CA PRO A 47 20.08 -4.27 -25.71
C PRO A 47 19.03 -4.04 -24.60
N ASN A 48 18.56 -2.80 -24.49
CA ASN A 48 17.50 -2.41 -23.53
C ASN A 48 17.80 -2.72 -22.05
N ALA A 49 19.07 -2.86 -21.69
CA ALA A 49 19.50 -3.19 -20.32
C ALA A 49 18.97 -2.18 -19.29
N GLU A 50 19.05 -0.89 -19.58
CA GLU A 50 18.59 0.17 -18.68
C GLU A 50 17.07 0.09 -18.44
N GLU A 51 16.28 -0.14 -19.48
CA GLU A 51 14.82 -0.26 -19.39
C GLU A 51 14.41 -1.49 -18.56
N HIS A 52 15.07 -2.62 -18.80
CA HIS A 52 14.85 -3.82 -17.99
C HIS A 52 15.20 -3.59 -16.50
N PHE A 53 16.30 -2.91 -16.23
CA PHE A 53 16.67 -2.56 -14.85
C PHE A 53 15.62 -1.67 -14.21
N ARG A 54 15.17 -0.65 -14.89
CA ARG A 54 14.12 0.22 -14.38
C ARG A 54 12.85 -0.57 -14.05
N ALA A 55 12.41 -1.46 -14.94
CA ALA A 55 11.26 -2.31 -14.70
C ALA A 55 11.46 -3.25 -13.49
N TYR A 56 12.65 -3.86 -13.38
CA TYR A 56 13.00 -4.70 -12.25
C TYR A 56 13.00 -3.92 -10.93
N LYS A 57 13.68 -2.78 -10.89
CA LYS A 57 13.75 -1.92 -9.69
C LYS A 57 12.39 -1.37 -9.27
N ALA A 58 11.51 -1.06 -10.22
CA ALA A 58 10.15 -0.65 -9.92
C ALA A 58 9.33 -1.79 -9.30
N PHE A 59 9.47 -3.02 -9.81
CA PHE A 59 8.84 -4.21 -9.25
C PHE A 59 9.36 -4.51 -7.83
N GLU A 60 10.69 -4.55 -7.63
CA GLU A 60 11.33 -4.76 -6.33
C GLU A 60 10.82 -3.74 -5.31
N ASN A 61 10.83 -2.47 -5.66
CA ASN A 61 10.30 -1.40 -4.81
C ASN A 61 8.80 -1.55 -4.52
N GLY A 62 8.00 -2.02 -5.48
CA GLY A 62 6.59 -2.34 -5.27
C GLY A 62 6.40 -3.45 -4.22
N MET A 63 7.22 -4.48 -4.26
CA MET A 63 7.19 -5.59 -3.30
C MET A 63 7.60 -5.14 -1.89
N GLU A 64 8.66 -4.35 -1.76
CA GLU A 64 9.11 -3.78 -0.49
C GLU A 64 7.98 -2.98 0.21
N TRP A 65 7.29 -2.14 -0.55
CA TRP A 65 6.20 -1.34 0.01
C TRP A 65 4.97 -2.16 0.39
N THR A 66 4.76 -3.30 -0.26
CA THR A 66 3.67 -4.22 0.07
C THR A 66 3.82 -4.83 1.46
N VAL A 67 5.07 -5.11 1.87
CA VAL A 67 5.38 -5.61 3.22
C VAL A 67 4.92 -4.63 4.31
N LEU A 68 4.88 -3.34 4.01
CA LEU A 68 4.36 -2.32 4.91
C LEU A 68 2.86 -2.09 4.75
N ALA A 69 2.37 -2.09 3.52
CA ALA A 69 0.98 -1.74 3.20
C ALA A 69 -0.03 -2.77 3.72
N VAL A 70 0.24 -4.06 3.58
CA VAL A 70 -0.68 -5.11 4.02
C VAL A 70 -0.84 -5.12 5.55
N PRO A 71 0.23 -5.15 6.37
CA PRO A 71 0.06 -5.05 7.82
C PRO A 71 -0.61 -3.75 8.27
N ALA A 72 -0.27 -2.61 7.66
CA ALA A 72 -0.91 -1.33 8.00
C ALA A 72 -2.41 -1.35 7.73
N LEU A 73 -2.84 -1.93 6.60
CA LEU A 73 -4.25 -2.12 6.28
C LEU A 73 -4.96 -2.99 7.33
N TRP A 74 -4.37 -4.14 7.68
CA TRP A 74 -4.98 -5.04 8.66
C TRP A 74 -5.09 -4.39 10.04
N LEU A 75 -4.05 -3.70 10.50
CA LEU A 75 -4.09 -2.95 11.76
C LEU A 75 -5.16 -1.85 11.70
N TYR A 76 -5.24 -1.11 10.61
CA TYR A 76 -6.25 -0.09 10.42
C TYR A 76 -7.66 -0.68 10.53
N VAL A 77 -7.95 -1.75 9.79
CA VAL A 77 -9.28 -2.37 9.76
C VAL A 77 -9.65 -3.03 11.08
N LEU A 78 -8.69 -3.62 11.79
CA LEU A 78 -8.93 -4.28 13.08
C LEU A 78 -9.24 -3.30 14.21
N TYR A 79 -8.57 -2.16 14.24
CA TYR A 79 -8.68 -1.21 15.36
C TYR A 79 -9.64 -0.05 15.12
N THR A 80 -9.93 0.31 13.87
CA THR A 80 -10.89 1.40 13.56
C THR A 80 -12.30 1.18 14.07
N PRO A 81 -12.86 -0.06 14.20
CA PRO A 81 -14.17 -0.26 14.79
C PRO A 81 -14.29 0.24 16.25
N ALA A 82 -13.18 0.36 16.96
CA ALA A 82 -13.15 0.89 18.33
C ALA A 82 -13.32 2.42 18.40
N VAL A 83 -13.23 3.13 17.27
CA VAL A 83 -13.38 4.59 17.22
C VAL A 83 -14.87 4.96 17.38
N PRO A 84 -15.25 5.74 18.41
CA PRO A 84 -16.64 6.13 18.64
C PRO A 84 -17.26 6.81 17.42
N HIS A 85 -18.56 6.64 17.23
CA HIS A 85 -19.42 7.25 16.20
C HIS A 85 -19.13 6.87 14.74
N VAL A 86 -17.85 6.73 14.34
CA VAL A 86 -17.46 6.51 12.94
C VAL A 86 -16.86 5.13 12.66
N GLY A 87 -16.51 4.38 13.70
CA GLY A 87 -15.76 3.12 13.59
C GLY A 87 -16.37 2.07 12.65
N LYS A 88 -17.69 2.02 12.51
CA LYS A 88 -18.36 1.07 11.61
C LYS A 88 -18.09 1.31 10.12
N PHE A 89 -17.72 2.53 9.73
CA PHE A 89 -17.45 2.91 8.33
C PHE A 89 -15.96 2.91 8.00
N LEU A 90 -15.11 3.18 9.00
CA LEU A 90 -13.66 3.31 8.79
C LEU A 90 -12.98 2.08 8.17
N PRO A 91 -13.37 0.84 8.46
CA PRO A 91 -12.77 -0.32 7.78
C PRO A 91 -12.84 -0.23 6.25
N TRP A 92 -13.93 0.28 5.69
CA TRP A 92 -14.09 0.46 4.25
C TRP A 92 -13.23 1.58 3.69
N THR A 93 -12.96 2.64 4.46
CA THR A 93 -11.98 3.66 4.03
C THR A 93 -10.57 3.06 3.96
N GLY A 94 -10.23 2.10 4.82
CA GLY A 94 -9.00 1.32 4.71
C GLY A 94 -8.91 0.55 3.39
N ALA A 95 -9.98 -0.12 2.97
CA ALA A 95 -10.04 -0.81 1.68
C ALA A 95 -9.87 0.17 0.49
N LEU A 96 -10.49 1.35 0.55
CA LEU A 96 -10.33 2.38 -0.47
C LEU A 96 -8.91 2.93 -0.54
N LEU A 97 -8.27 3.16 0.60
CA LEU A 97 -6.86 3.58 0.66
C LEU A 97 -5.93 2.50 0.11
N ALA A 98 -6.20 1.23 0.39
CA ALA A 98 -5.46 0.11 -0.17
C ALA A 98 -5.63 0.01 -1.69
N ALA A 99 -6.84 0.23 -2.21
CA ALA A 99 -7.10 0.29 -3.64
C ALA A 99 -6.38 1.47 -4.31
N ALA A 100 -6.37 2.65 -3.67
CA ALA A 100 -5.60 3.80 -4.13
C ALA A 100 -4.09 3.51 -4.13
N PHE A 101 -3.56 2.89 -3.07
CA PHE A 101 -2.18 2.43 -3.03
C PHE A 101 -1.87 1.50 -4.20
N ALA A 102 -2.71 0.48 -4.44
CA ALA A 102 -2.54 -0.49 -5.52
C ALA A 102 -2.53 0.18 -6.90
N TYR A 103 -3.47 1.09 -7.14
CA TYR A 103 -3.53 1.87 -8.38
C TYR A 103 -2.26 2.69 -8.61
N TYR A 104 -1.82 3.44 -7.62
CA TYR A 104 -0.62 4.25 -7.74
C TYR A 104 0.67 3.43 -7.75
N ASN A 105 0.67 2.22 -7.18
CA ASN A 105 1.78 1.28 -7.31
C ASN A 105 1.95 0.82 -8.76
N THR A 106 0.86 0.54 -9.48
CA THR A 106 0.90 0.24 -10.92
C THR A 106 1.34 1.45 -11.74
N LYS A 107 0.80 2.65 -11.44
CA LYS A 107 1.20 3.89 -12.13
C LYS A 107 2.65 4.28 -11.86
N TYR A 108 3.18 3.96 -10.70
CA TYR A 108 4.59 4.13 -10.39
C TYR A 108 5.50 3.28 -11.29
N LEU A 109 5.13 2.02 -11.54
CA LEU A 109 5.86 1.15 -12.46
C LEU A 109 5.86 1.74 -13.88
N GLU A 110 4.70 2.14 -14.37
CA GLU A 110 4.56 2.77 -15.69
C GLU A 110 5.43 4.03 -15.82
N GLY A 111 5.39 4.91 -14.81
CA GLY A 111 6.20 6.12 -14.77
C GLY A 111 7.70 5.84 -14.66
N TYR A 112 8.06 4.81 -13.90
CA TYR A 112 9.46 4.42 -13.72
C TYR A 112 10.10 3.94 -15.04
N ALA A 113 9.33 3.27 -15.88
CA ALA A 113 9.77 2.85 -17.20
C ALA A 113 9.99 4.05 -18.15
N GLN A 114 9.27 5.15 -17.95
CA GLN A 114 9.34 6.33 -18.81
C GLN A 114 10.49 7.28 -18.43
N SER A 115 10.46 7.81 -17.20
CA SER A 115 11.48 8.75 -16.72
C SER A 115 11.50 8.89 -15.20
N VAL A 116 12.55 9.57 -14.70
CA VAL A 116 12.66 9.92 -13.28
C VAL A 116 11.50 10.85 -12.86
N GLU A 117 11.13 11.81 -13.71
CA GLU A 117 10.10 12.81 -13.43
C GLU A 117 8.70 12.16 -13.44
N ALA A 118 8.44 11.28 -14.41
CA ALA A 118 7.14 10.61 -14.55
C ALA A 118 6.79 9.69 -13.37
N ARG A 119 7.77 9.15 -12.67
CA ARG A 119 7.54 8.30 -11.48
C ARG A 119 7.18 9.07 -10.21
N LEU A 120 7.55 10.36 -10.10
CA LEU A 120 7.41 11.12 -8.85
C LEU A 120 5.96 11.36 -8.41
N PRO A 121 5.01 11.76 -9.28
CA PRO A 121 3.62 11.94 -8.87
C PRO A 121 2.97 10.67 -8.32
N PRO A 122 3.02 9.51 -9.01
CA PRO A 122 2.44 8.28 -8.48
C PRO A 122 3.20 7.76 -7.24
N PHE A 123 4.51 7.98 -7.12
CA PHE A 123 5.26 7.68 -5.91
C PHE A 123 4.70 8.44 -4.70
N LYS A 124 4.54 9.77 -4.82
CA LYS A 124 3.99 10.60 -3.75
C LYS A 124 2.57 10.17 -3.38
N ALA A 125 1.71 9.93 -4.37
CA ALA A 125 0.33 9.51 -4.12
C ALA A 125 0.24 8.15 -3.40
N ARG A 126 1.04 7.17 -3.83
CA ARG A 126 1.16 5.86 -3.18
C ARG A 126 1.63 6.00 -1.73
N THR A 127 2.69 6.79 -1.52
CA THR A 127 3.25 7.05 -0.19
C THR A 127 2.21 7.70 0.72
N ASN A 128 1.49 8.70 0.22
CA ASN A 128 0.43 9.36 1.00
C ASN A 128 -0.67 8.39 1.42
N ALA A 129 -1.14 7.52 0.50
CA ALA A 129 -2.15 6.51 0.84
C ALA A 129 -1.66 5.57 1.96
N LEU A 130 -0.41 5.11 1.88
CA LEU A 130 0.20 4.29 2.93
C LEU A 130 0.35 5.04 4.25
N MET A 131 0.79 6.30 4.21
CA MET A 131 0.95 7.12 5.43
C MET A 131 -0.38 7.33 6.13
N VAL A 132 -1.48 7.54 5.38
CA VAL A 132 -2.83 7.65 5.98
C VAL A 132 -3.26 6.33 6.61
N LEU A 133 -3.02 5.18 5.96
CA LEU A 133 -3.28 3.87 6.54
C LEU A 133 -2.49 3.68 7.85
N PHE A 134 -1.21 3.96 7.83
CA PHE A 134 -0.30 3.72 8.95
C PHE A 134 -0.63 4.64 10.15
N THR A 135 -0.75 5.95 9.91
CA THR A 135 -1.09 6.90 10.99
C THR A 135 -2.50 6.67 11.53
N GLY A 136 -3.45 6.33 10.66
CA GLY A 136 -4.80 5.96 11.07
C GLY A 136 -4.84 4.67 11.89
N ALA A 137 -4.01 3.68 11.55
CA ALA A 137 -3.85 2.46 12.35
C ALA A 137 -3.31 2.77 13.75
N LEU A 138 -2.22 3.54 13.83
CA LEU A 138 -1.63 3.94 15.11
C LEU A 138 -2.62 4.72 15.98
N ALA A 139 -3.33 5.69 15.40
CA ALA A 139 -4.34 6.47 16.12
C ALA A 139 -5.48 5.58 16.64
N SER A 140 -5.94 4.63 15.83
CA SER A 140 -7.02 3.71 16.20
C SER A 140 -6.58 2.71 17.28
N MET A 141 -5.35 2.22 17.22
CA MET A 141 -4.75 1.38 18.26
C MET A 141 -4.66 2.15 19.57
N ALA A 142 -4.18 3.39 19.55
CA ALA A 142 -4.11 4.25 20.74
C ALA A 142 -5.51 4.50 21.32
N ALA A 143 -6.50 4.81 20.49
CA ALA A 143 -7.89 4.99 20.92
C ALA A 143 -8.45 3.71 21.56
N SER A 144 -8.21 2.54 20.96
CA SER A 144 -8.63 1.24 21.49
C SER A 144 -7.98 0.97 22.87
N PHE A 145 -6.69 1.22 22.99
CA PHE A 145 -5.97 1.06 24.25
C PHE A 145 -6.54 1.98 25.36
N LEU A 146 -6.72 3.27 25.06
CA LEU A 146 -7.28 4.24 26.01
C LEU A 146 -8.71 3.86 26.45
N THR A 147 -9.50 3.30 25.53
CA THR A 147 -10.83 2.78 25.85
C THR A 147 -10.75 1.59 26.80
N THR A 148 -9.81 0.68 26.54
CA THR A 148 -9.63 -0.54 27.34
C THR A 148 -9.20 -0.23 28.76
N ILE A 149 -8.30 0.73 28.97
CA ILE A 149 -7.88 1.14 30.31
C ILE A 149 -8.85 2.09 31.03
N GLY A 150 -10.00 2.37 30.42
CA GLY A 150 -11.09 3.12 31.04
C GLY A 150 -10.96 4.64 31.05
N ILE A 151 -9.85 5.20 30.52
CA ILE A 151 -9.63 6.65 30.47
C ILE A 151 -10.75 7.34 29.63
N VAL A 152 -11.20 6.72 28.54
CA VAL A 152 -12.26 7.29 27.70
C VAL A 152 -13.61 7.33 28.42
N LYS A 153 -13.88 6.41 29.36
CA LYS A 153 -15.08 6.46 30.20
C LYS A 153 -15.11 7.65 31.14
N MET A 154 -13.95 8.21 31.50
CA MET A 154 -13.86 9.40 32.35
C MET A 154 -14.07 10.70 31.56
N ILE A 155 -13.80 10.68 30.26
CA ILE A 155 -13.86 11.86 29.39
C ILE A 155 -15.22 12.00 28.67
N THR A 156 -15.98 10.91 28.52
CA THR A 156 -17.38 11.00 28.05
C THR A 156 -18.24 11.51 29.19
N PRO A 157 -18.60 12.80 29.22
CA PRO A 157 -19.43 13.30 30.28
C PRO A 157 -20.80 12.66 30.21
N LYS A 158 -21.46 12.50 31.37
CA LYS A 158 -22.87 12.12 31.57
C LYS A 158 -23.87 13.06 30.86
N VAL A 159 -23.60 13.44 29.62
CA VAL A 159 -24.44 14.35 28.83
C VAL A 159 -25.67 13.64 28.25
N CYS A 160 -25.67 12.30 28.19
CA CYS A 160 -26.79 11.53 27.69
C CYS A 160 -27.82 11.11 28.73
N GLU A 161 -27.67 11.47 30.01
CA GLU A 161 -28.68 11.18 31.04
C GLU A 161 -29.70 12.32 31.24
N ARG A 162 -29.66 13.37 30.45
CA ARG A 162 -30.58 14.51 30.57
C ARG A 162 -31.29 14.90 29.28
N MET A 163 -31.64 13.91 28.46
CA MET A 163 -32.61 14.12 27.38
C MET A 163 -33.68 13.05 27.47
#